data_f7844876a4d6ada04f6c566f4f84d1a1
#
_entry.id   f7844876a4d6ada04f6c566f4f84d1a1
#
_cell.length_a   1.000
_cell.length_b   1.000
_cell.length_c   1.000
_cell.angle_alpha   90.00
_cell.angle_beta   90.00
_cell.angle_gamma   90.00
#
_symmetry.space_group_name_H-M   'P 1'
#
loop_
_entity.id
_entity.type
_entity.pdbx_description
1 polymer ?
#
loop_
_entity_poly.entity_id
_entity_poly.type
_entity_poly.pdbx_seq_one_letter_code
_entity_poly.pdbx_strand_id
1 'polypeptide(L)'
;MRRYRAAALTLSAVVVFGAAGCASKNNNGAPTTSPGASSTPASSPTSTGAQFDIGNTINYVSTGTTTTLDCGDGKSLNVGGFNNTLTVKGTCGTVSIGGGDNKVTVDKIDKHLNVVGSHNAISYKDGDPKVENLGSGNTINKVS
;
A
#
# COMPACT_ATOMS: atom_id res chain seq x y z
N MET A 1 -41.42 31.10 10.78
CA MET A 1 -42.03 30.10 9.88
C MET A 1 -41.54 30.31 8.47
N ARG A 2 -40.61 29.54 8.00
CA ARG A 2 -40.21 29.49 6.58
C ARG A 2 -40.03 28.01 6.20
N ARG A 3 -40.92 27.58 5.34
CA ARG A 3 -40.99 26.22 4.78
C ARG A 3 -40.05 26.14 3.59
N TYR A 4 -39.06 25.28 3.60
CA TYR A 4 -38.26 24.94 2.41
C TYR A 4 -38.79 23.66 1.78
N ARG A 5 -39.24 23.80 0.52
CA ARG A 5 -39.75 22.72 -0.31
C ARG A 5 -38.56 21.91 -0.87
N ALA A 6 -38.63 20.63 -0.68
CA ALA A 6 -37.75 19.69 -1.33
C ALA A 6 -38.03 19.61 -2.85
N ALA A 7 -37.01 19.75 -3.67
CA ALA A 7 -37.04 19.43 -5.08
C ALA A 7 -36.25 18.16 -5.32
N ALA A 8 -36.93 17.10 -5.66
CA ALA A 8 -36.34 15.84 -6.11
C ALA A 8 -36.01 15.96 -7.60
N LEU A 9 -34.77 15.79 -7.96
CA LEU A 9 -34.31 15.63 -9.34
C LEU A 9 -33.87 14.18 -9.54
N THR A 10 -34.70 13.44 -10.26
CA THR A 10 -34.41 12.11 -10.78
C THR A 10 -33.63 12.25 -12.10
N LEU A 11 -32.39 11.80 -12.12
CA LEU A 11 -31.65 11.58 -13.37
C LEU A 11 -31.62 10.11 -13.69
N SER A 12 -32.31 9.72 -14.74
CA SER A 12 -32.21 8.41 -15.37
C SER A 12 -30.98 8.35 -16.28
N ALA A 13 -30.05 7.47 -16.01
CA ALA A 13 -28.95 7.16 -16.91
C ALA A 13 -29.27 5.90 -17.70
N VAL A 14 -29.31 6.06 -19.01
CA VAL A 14 -29.47 4.99 -20.00
C VAL A 14 -28.11 4.33 -20.22
N VAL A 15 -28.06 3.02 -19.99
CA VAL A 15 -26.90 2.18 -20.32
C VAL A 15 -27.10 1.59 -21.70
N VAL A 16 -26.23 1.92 -22.63
CA VAL A 16 -26.16 1.30 -23.97
C VAL A 16 -25.07 0.24 -23.95
N PHE A 17 -25.48 -1.02 -24.12
CA PHE A 17 -24.59 -2.14 -24.40
C PHE A 17 -24.22 -2.15 -25.89
N GLY A 18 -22.96 -2.02 -26.18
CA GLY A 18 -22.40 -2.26 -27.50
C GLY A 18 -21.48 -3.48 -27.47
N ALA A 19 -21.97 -4.61 -27.98
CA ALA A 19 -21.14 -5.77 -28.26
C ALA A 19 -20.66 -5.71 -29.72
N ALA A 20 -19.38 -5.77 -29.95
CA ALA A 20 -18.84 -6.10 -31.27
C ALA A 20 -17.58 -6.95 -31.09
N GLY A 21 -17.76 -8.23 -31.36
CA GLY A 21 -16.68 -9.19 -31.53
C GLY A 21 -16.00 -9.05 -32.88
N CYS A 22 -14.70 -9.23 -32.91
CA CYS A 22 -13.98 -9.59 -34.13
C CYS A 22 -12.93 -10.65 -33.79
N ALA A 23 -13.28 -11.86 -34.22
CA ALA A 23 -12.32 -12.95 -34.36
C ALA A 23 -11.48 -12.70 -35.61
N SER A 24 -10.19 -12.73 -35.50
CA SER A 24 -9.29 -12.88 -36.64
C SER A 24 -8.30 -14.01 -36.36
N LYS A 25 -8.52 -15.11 -37.06
CA LYS A 25 -7.55 -16.18 -37.23
C LYS A 25 -6.50 -15.73 -38.24
N ASN A 26 -5.23 -15.87 -37.95
CA ASN A 26 -4.24 -16.08 -38.98
C ASN A 26 -3.13 -17.01 -38.49
N ASN A 27 -3.10 -18.16 -39.12
CA ASN A 27 -1.99 -19.12 -39.06
C ASN A 27 -0.90 -18.65 -40.01
N ASN A 28 0.35 -18.64 -39.59
CA ASN A 28 1.48 -19.27 -40.25
C ASN A 28 2.82 -18.78 -39.71
N GLY A 29 3.73 -19.74 -39.51
CA GLY A 29 5.15 -19.47 -39.42
C GLY A 29 5.82 -20.06 -38.17
N ALA A 30 6.31 -21.26 -38.31
CA ALA A 30 7.18 -21.98 -37.38
C ALA A 30 8.64 -21.47 -37.45
N PRO A 31 9.60 -22.14 -36.83
CA PRO A 31 10.13 -21.85 -35.51
C PRO A 31 11.57 -21.34 -35.60
N THR A 32 11.99 -20.46 -34.75
CA THR A 32 13.40 -20.25 -34.48
C THR A 32 13.69 -20.47 -33.01
N THR A 33 14.37 -21.51 -32.77
CA THR A 33 15.04 -21.85 -31.52
C THR A 33 15.96 -20.75 -31.09
N SER A 34 15.78 -20.27 -29.86
CA SER A 34 16.78 -19.50 -29.13
C SER A 34 16.99 -20.12 -27.76
N PRO A 35 18.22 -20.43 -27.38
CA PRO A 35 18.49 -21.13 -26.13
C PRO A 35 18.52 -20.18 -24.93
N GLY A 36 17.86 -20.63 -23.89
CA GLY A 36 18.27 -20.53 -22.53
C GLY A 36 18.59 -19.17 -21.95
N ALA A 37 17.59 -18.53 -21.39
CA ALA A 37 17.80 -17.70 -20.20
C ALA A 37 17.24 -18.47 -19.01
N SER A 38 18.15 -18.98 -18.19
CA SER A 38 17.84 -19.57 -16.90
C SER A 38 17.35 -18.46 -15.98
N SER A 39 16.05 -18.25 -15.92
CA SER A 39 15.45 -17.45 -14.88
C SER A 39 15.24 -18.34 -13.66
N THR A 40 16.09 -18.18 -12.66
CA THR A 40 15.80 -18.64 -11.32
C THR A 40 14.43 -18.10 -10.90
N PRO A 41 13.52 -18.96 -10.44
CA PRO A 41 12.27 -18.49 -9.89
C PRO A 41 12.59 -17.77 -8.57
N ALA A 42 12.52 -16.46 -8.59
CA ALA A 42 12.38 -15.70 -7.36
C ALA A 42 11.05 -16.11 -6.76
N SER A 43 11.10 -16.71 -5.57
CA SER A 43 9.92 -17.03 -4.78
C SER A 43 9.13 -15.75 -4.57
N SER A 44 8.07 -15.56 -5.31
CA SER A 44 7.12 -14.48 -5.07
C SER A 44 6.40 -14.79 -3.77
N PRO A 45 6.50 -13.95 -2.74
CA PRO A 45 5.58 -14.06 -1.63
C PRO A 45 4.19 -13.75 -2.18
N THR A 46 3.26 -14.64 -1.93
CA THR A 46 1.85 -14.47 -2.24
C THR A 46 1.31 -13.39 -1.29
N SER A 47 1.56 -12.13 -1.57
CA SER A 47 0.95 -11.02 -0.87
C SER A 47 0.12 -10.20 -1.86
N THR A 48 -1.17 -10.11 -1.59
CA THR A 48 -2.11 -9.28 -2.33
C THR A 48 -1.93 -7.80 -1.98
N GLY A 49 -0.74 -7.38 -1.62
CA GLY A 49 -0.37 -6.01 -1.32
C GLY A 49 0.27 -5.33 -2.51
N ALA A 50 -0.14 -4.12 -2.82
CA ALA A 50 0.53 -3.31 -3.81
C ALA A 50 1.64 -2.51 -3.14
N GLN A 51 2.89 -2.84 -3.47
CA GLN A 51 4.05 -2.02 -3.16
C GLN A 51 4.51 -1.35 -4.45
N PHE A 52 4.73 -0.04 -4.38
CA PHE A 52 5.32 0.72 -5.48
C PHE A 52 6.18 1.86 -4.93
N ASP A 53 7.30 2.08 -5.57
CA ASP A 53 8.24 3.13 -5.19
C ASP A 53 8.08 4.34 -6.12
N ILE A 54 7.92 5.52 -5.54
CA ILE A 54 7.91 6.79 -6.26
C ILE A 54 9.02 7.66 -5.70
N GLY A 55 10.07 7.87 -6.51
CA GLY A 55 11.26 8.59 -6.06
C GLY A 55 11.88 7.93 -4.84
N ASN A 56 12.01 8.66 -3.75
CA ASN A 56 12.55 8.15 -2.48
C ASN A 56 11.46 7.70 -1.49
N THR A 57 10.29 7.30 -1.99
CA THR A 57 9.16 6.91 -1.15
C THR A 57 8.63 5.54 -1.54
N ILE A 58 8.58 4.65 -0.57
CA ILE A 58 7.91 3.36 -0.67
C ILE A 58 6.44 3.55 -0.31
N ASN A 59 5.55 3.18 -1.20
CA ASN A 59 4.12 3.16 -0.93
C ASN A 59 3.63 1.72 -0.86
N TYR A 60 2.97 1.40 0.22
CA TYR A 60 2.41 0.08 0.47
C TYR A 60 0.94 0.18 0.85
N VAL A 61 0.08 -0.40 0.04
CA VAL A 61 -1.36 -0.42 0.29
C VAL A 61 -1.87 -1.86 0.22
N SER A 62 -2.45 -2.33 1.31
CA SER A 62 -2.90 -3.73 1.38
C SER A 62 -3.95 -3.94 2.46
N THR A 63 -4.52 -5.15 2.48
CA THR A 63 -5.43 -5.60 3.52
C THR A 63 -5.10 -7.04 3.92
N GLY A 64 -4.89 -7.26 5.22
CA GLY A 64 -4.67 -8.60 5.78
C GLY A 64 -3.37 -9.27 5.36
N THR A 65 -2.33 -8.50 5.04
CA THR A 65 -1.06 -9.04 4.56
C THR A 65 0.04 -8.99 5.60
N THR A 66 0.97 -9.93 5.48
CA THR A 66 2.21 -9.93 6.26
C THR A 66 3.39 -9.84 5.29
N THR A 67 4.22 -8.80 5.45
CA THR A 67 5.37 -8.59 4.56
C THR A 67 6.53 -7.87 5.25
N THR A 68 7.69 -7.92 4.59
CA THR A 68 8.88 -7.19 4.99
C THR A 68 9.20 -6.15 3.93
N LEU A 69 9.42 -4.91 4.36
CA LEU A 69 9.83 -3.78 3.53
C LEU A 69 11.24 -3.34 3.93
N ASP A 70 11.92 -2.63 3.05
CA ASP A 70 13.25 -2.11 3.33
C ASP A 70 13.36 -0.64 2.94
N CYS A 71 13.54 0.21 3.94
CA CYS A 71 13.76 1.65 3.75
C CYS A 71 15.19 2.00 3.30
N GLY A 72 16.12 1.03 3.34
CA GLY A 72 17.53 1.31 3.07
C GLY A 72 18.08 2.43 3.97
N ASP A 73 18.61 3.46 3.34
CA ASP A 73 19.24 4.59 4.01
C ASP A 73 18.43 5.89 3.89
N GLY A 74 17.23 5.91 4.45
CA GLY A 74 16.45 7.15 4.60
C GLY A 74 15.30 7.35 3.63
N LYS A 75 14.81 6.30 2.97
CA LYS A 75 13.56 6.38 2.20
C LYS A 75 12.39 6.73 3.12
N SER A 76 11.40 7.38 2.56
CA SER A 76 10.10 7.54 3.21
C SER A 76 9.21 6.31 2.98
N LEU A 77 8.36 6.01 3.95
CA LEU A 77 7.42 4.90 3.87
C LEU A 77 6.00 5.38 4.12
N ASN A 78 5.11 5.10 3.19
CA ASN A 78 3.67 5.27 3.34
C ASN A 78 3.00 3.92 3.40
N VAL A 79 2.27 3.67 4.45
CA VAL A 79 1.47 2.46 4.64
C VAL A 79 0.00 2.84 4.67
N GLY A 80 -0.81 2.15 3.86
CA GLY A 80 -2.26 2.28 3.86
C GLY A 80 -2.96 0.93 3.95
N GLY A 81 -4.21 0.96 4.39
CA GLY A 81 -5.05 -0.24 4.44
C GLY A 81 -5.33 -0.75 5.84
N PHE A 82 -5.70 -2.04 5.95
CA PHE A 82 -6.23 -2.61 7.19
C PHE A 82 -5.65 -3.98 7.48
N ASN A 83 -5.47 -4.30 8.78
CA ASN A 83 -5.04 -5.62 9.25
C ASN A 83 -3.71 -6.10 8.65
N ASN A 84 -2.78 -5.20 8.39
CA ASN A 84 -1.48 -5.58 7.86
C ASN A 84 -0.47 -5.77 9.00
N THR A 85 0.44 -6.74 8.83
CA THR A 85 1.59 -6.94 9.71
C THR A 85 2.86 -6.70 8.91
N LEU A 86 3.57 -5.63 9.24
CA LEU A 86 4.74 -5.18 8.49
C LEU A 86 5.99 -5.20 9.36
N THR A 87 7.07 -5.73 8.79
CA THR A 87 8.41 -5.59 9.35
C THR A 87 9.22 -4.70 8.41
N VAL A 88 9.70 -3.58 8.89
CA VAL A 88 10.42 -2.59 8.10
C VAL A 88 11.87 -2.54 8.54
N LYS A 89 12.76 -2.85 7.62
CA LYS A 89 14.21 -2.87 7.83
C LYS A 89 14.84 -1.57 7.39
N GLY A 90 16.05 -1.34 7.89
CA GLY A 90 16.84 -0.16 7.53
C GLY A 90 16.41 1.10 8.25
N THR A 91 16.87 2.24 7.76
CA THR A 91 16.55 3.56 8.29
C THR A 91 15.49 4.23 7.43
N CYS A 92 14.33 4.47 8.01
CA CYS A 92 13.29 5.27 7.36
C CYS A 92 13.44 6.75 7.75
N GLY A 93 13.38 7.64 6.79
CA GLY A 93 13.38 9.08 7.06
C GLY A 93 12.05 9.53 7.65
N THR A 94 10.98 9.29 6.93
CA THR A 94 9.60 9.56 7.37
C THR A 94 8.74 8.32 7.22
N VAL A 95 7.96 8.01 8.22
CA VAL A 95 6.98 6.92 8.19
C VAL A 95 5.59 7.50 8.37
N SER A 96 4.69 7.22 7.44
CA SER A 96 3.29 7.60 7.50
C SER A 96 2.42 6.35 7.45
N ILE A 97 1.58 6.19 8.45
CA ILE A 97 0.71 5.02 8.57
C ILE A 97 -0.75 5.50 8.59
N GLY A 98 -1.52 5.00 7.63
CA GLY A 98 -2.96 5.26 7.50
C GLY A 98 -3.79 3.99 7.59
N GLY A 99 -5.07 4.16 7.87
CA GLY A 99 -6.00 3.05 7.97
C GLY A 99 -6.18 2.50 9.38
N GLY A 100 -6.37 1.19 9.51
CA GLY A 100 -6.69 0.62 10.82
C GLY A 100 -6.17 -0.78 11.07
N ASP A 101 -6.00 -1.11 12.33
CA ASP A 101 -5.59 -2.45 12.80
C ASP A 101 -4.25 -2.93 12.19
N ASN A 102 -3.37 -2.00 11.82
CA ASN A 102 -2.06 -2.35 11.29
C ASN A 102 -1.05 -2.53 12.43
N LYS A 103 -0.23 -3.55 12.30
CA LYS A 103 0.92 -3.80 13.15
C LYS A 103 2.20 -3.56 12.37
N VAL A 104 2.98 -2.55 12.76
CA VAL A 104 4.18 -2.15 12.03
C VAL A 104 5.37 -2.13 12.99
N THR A 105 6.40 -2.89 12.64
CA THR A 105 7.68 -2.88 13.37
C THR A 105 8.74 -2.30 12.47
N VAL A 106 9.42 -1.24 12.92
CA VAL A 106 10.44 -0.53 12.15
C VAL A 106 11.78 -0.60 12.87
N ASP A 107 12.87 -0.85 12.14
CA ASP A 107 14.19 -0.86 12.75
C ASP A 107 14.60 0.54 13.21
N LYS A 108 14.54 1.54 12.34
CA LYS A 108 14.87 2.92 12.69
C LYS A 108 14.00 3.94 11.98
N ILE A 109 13.59 4.99 12.69
CA ILE A 109 12.88 6.16 12.14
C ILE A 109 13.66 7.41 12.51
N ASP A 110 14.07 8.19 11.51
CA ASP A 110 15.03 9.28 11.69
C ASP A 110 14.36 10.65 11.93
N LYS A 111 13.28 10.95 11.21
CA LYS A 111 12.70 12.32 11.18
C LYS A 111 11.27 12.41 11.71
N HIS A 112 10.35 11.73 11.05
CA HIS A 112 8.93 11.85 11.36
C HIS A 112 8.22 10.50 11.38
N LEU A 113 7.29 10.36 12.33
CA LEU A 113 6.33 9.27 12.38
C LEU A 113 4.92 9.87 12.47
N ASN A 114 4.16 9.74 11.37
CA ASN A 114 2.78 10.19 11.31
C ASN A 114 1.84 8.99 11.34
N VAL A 115 0.90 8.99 12.24
CA VAL A 115 -0.11 7.92 12.34
C VAL A 115 -1.49 8.54 12.21
N VAL A 116 -2.22 8.14 11.16
CA VAL A 116 -3.56 8.62 10.87
C VAL A 116 -4.50 7.41 10.77
N GLY A 117 -5.50 7.37 11.62
CA GLY A 117 -6.42 6.23 11.63
C GLY A 117 -6.62 5.65 13.02
N SER A 118 -6.97 4.38 13.10
CA SER A 118 -7.36 3.79 14.39
C SER A 118 -6.77 2.40 14.62
N HIS A 119 -6.52 2.11 15.91
CA HIS A 119 -6.07 0.79 16.38
C HIS A 119 -4.77 0.29 15.73
N ASN A 120 -3.89 1.20 15.29
CA ASN A 120 -2.59 0.82 14.75
C ASN A 120 -1.59 0.62 15.90
N ALA A 121 -0.79 -0.45 15.81
CA ALA A 121 0.29 -0.74 16.74
C ALA A 121 1.64 -0.57 16.04
N ILE A 122 2.38 0.47 16.42
CA ILE A 122 3.68 0.80 15.84
C ILE A 122 4.77 0.62 16.88
N SER A 123 5.81 -0.13 16.50
CA SER A 123 7.01 -0.29 17.32
C SER A 123 8.24 0.06 16.50
N TYR A 124 9.17 0.84 17.04
CA TYR A 124 10.46 1.12 16.40
C TYR A 124 11.60 0.95 17.40
N LYS A 125 12.75 0.50 16.91
CA LYS A 125 13.87 0.14 17.78
C LYS A 125 14.81 1.32 18.03
N ASP A 126 15.04 2.16 17.03
CA ASP A 126 16.01 3.25 17.07
C ASP A 126 15.47 4.53 16.42
N GLY A 127 16.14 5.64 16.67
CA GLY A 127 15.79 6.97 16.21
C GLY A 127 14.97 7.77 17.23
N ASP A 128 14.83 9.07 16.96
CA ASP A 128 14.02 9.99 17.75
C ASP A 128 13.11 10.82 16.83
N PRO A 129 12.14 10.17 16.16
CA PRO A 129 11.26 10.88 15.24
C PRO A 129 10.32 11.81 15.98
N LYS A 130 9.95 12.90 15.31
CA LYS A 130 8.78 13.68 15.73
C LYS A 130 7.54 12.83 15.47
N VAL A 131 6.83 12.49 16.53
CA VAL A 131 5.62 11.66 16.45
C VAL A 131 4.38 12.53 16.39
N GLU A 132 3.57 12.29 15.37
CA GLU A 132 2.24 12.89 15.22
C GLU A 132 1.19 11.77 15.13
N ASN A 133 0.28 11.75 16.09
CA ASN A 133 -0.81 10.78 16.13
C ASN A 133 -2.14 11.53 15.95
N LEU A 134 -2.71 11.41 14.76
CA LEU A 134 -3.95 12.07 14.34
C LEU A 134 -5.12 11.08 14.29
N GLY A 135 -5.14 10.12 15.18
CA GLY A 135 -6.17 9.09 15.22
C GLY A 135 -6.53 8.66 16.63
N SER A 136 -7.21 7.55 16.73
CA SER A 136 -7.67 7.00 18.01
C SER A 136 -7.24 5.54 18.21
N GLY A 137 -6.98 5.17 19.47
CA GLY A 137 -6.63 3.79 19.81
C GLY A 137 -5.28 3.31 19.26
N ASN A 138 -4.44 4.20 18.76
CA ASN A 138 -3.12 3.84 18.26
C ASN A 138 -2.14 3.69 19.41
N THR A 139 -1.27 2.70 19.30
CA THR A 139 -0.17 2.46 20.24
C THR A 139 1.15 2.67 19.53
N ILE A 140 2.01 3.53 20.06
CA ILE A 140 3.33 3.84 19.50
C ILE A 140 4.38 3.63 20.58
N ASN A 141 5.29 2.70 20.35
CA ASN A 141 6.32 2.32 21.31
C ASN A 141 7.72 2.35 20.70
N LYS A 142 8.68 2.95 21.41
CA LYS A 142 10.09 2.73 21.16
C LYS A 142 10.51 1.51 21.97
N VAL A 143 11.00 0.48 21.30
CA VAL A 143 11.46 -0.77 21.93
C VAL A 143 12.97 -0.85 21.79
N SER A 144 13.65 -0.99 22.91
CA SER A 144 15.14 -1.12 23.00
C SER A 144 15.50 -2.60 22.97
#